data_1c9f43354a98be3530ff4561a1d7c837
#
_entry.id   1c9f43354a98be3530ff4561a1d7c837
#
_cell.length_a   1.000
_cell.length_b   1.000
_cell.length_c   1.000
_cell.angle_alpha   90.00
_cell.angle_beta   90.00
_cell.angle_gamma   90.00
#
_symmetry.space_group_name_H-M   'P 1'
#
loop_
_entity.id
_entity.type
_entity.pdbx_description
1 polymer ?
#
loop_
_entity_poly.entity_id
_entity_poly.type
_entity_poly.pdbx_seq_one_letter_code
_entity_poly.pdbx_strand_id
1 'polypeptide(L)'
;MKNLEPDLDGRFRKALSFPTEAHLNPRDALVKLANYIENKGANLHFEQDGYDASHANITIDARGLSASKKLAGLRGVKGEMLIIKTDEVRLSRPVRMLHPRIPLYIVPRANGHFMVGATMIESSERGRITARSMIELLSAAYALHPAFGEAEIVEIGTDVRPAFSDNLPRIIKQDGIYYLNGLYRHGFLLAPALARMAREMIVEKAQPELFIQKDKDDEPYRQRTSA
;
A
#
# COMPACT_ATOMS: atom_id res chain seq x y z
N MET A 1 17.87 -22.08 -6.60
CA MET A 1 17.74 -21.52 -5.25
C MET A 1 19.12 -21.08 -4.76
N LYS A 2 20.09 -21.98 -4.65
CA LYS A 2 21.44 -21.74 -4.11
C LYS A 2 22.14 -20.46 -4.61
N ASN A 3 22.02 -20.14 -5.90
CA ASN A 3 22.66 -18.95 -6.48
C ASN A 3 21.85 -17.66 -6.31
N LEU A 4 20.58 -17.74 -5.91
CA LEU A 4 19.70 -16.59 -5.75
C LEU A 4 19.54 -16.20 -4.28
N GLU A 5 19.23 -17.18 -3.45
CA GLU A 5 19.05 -17.03 -2.00
C GLU A 5 19.66 -18.27 -1.33
N PRO A 6 20.95 -18.23 -0.97
CA PRO A 6 21.67 -19.38 -0.41
C PRO A 6 21.02 -19.91 0.87
N ASP A 7 20.53 -19.04 1.73
CA ASP A 7 19.93 -19.45 3.01
C ASP A 7 18.58 -20.19 2.83
N LEU A 8 18.00 -20.15 1.64
CA LEU A 8 16.80 -20.91 1.30
C LEU A 8 17.12 -22.19 0.53
N ASP A 9 18.42 -22.55 0.34
CA ASP A 9 18.80 -23.77 -0.36
C ASP A 9 18.34 -25.01 0.41
N GLY A 10 17.86 -26.01 -0.32
CA GLY A 10 17.32 -27.25 0.26
C GLY A 10 15.95 -27.13 0.93
N ARG A 11 15.45 -25.91 1.18
CA ARG A 11 14.13 -25.72 1.86
C ARG A 11 12.95 -25.85 0.90
N PHE A 12 13.12 -25.47 -0.35
CA PHE A 12 12.07 -25.51 -1.36
C PHE A 12 12.57 -26.21 -2.63
N ARG A 13 11.73 -27.08 -3.19
CA ARG A 13 12.07 -27.82 -4.43
C ARG A 13 12.05 -26.95 -5.68
N LYS A 14 11.19 -25.94 -5.70
CA LYS A 14 10.99 -25.03 -6.84
C LYS A 14 10.71 -23.62 -6.36
N ALA A 15 11.14 -22.64 -7.14
CA ALA A 15 10.81 -21.24 -6.98
C ALA A 15 10.59 -20.59 -8.34
N LEU A 16 9.81 -19.52 -8.37
CA LEU A 16 9.71 -18.60 -9.50
C LEU A 16 10.63 -17.42 -9.22
N SER A 17 11.38 -16.99 -10.22
CA SER A 17 12.22 -15.78 -10.13
C SER A 17 11.70 -14.73 -11.09
N PHE A 18 11.55 -13.50 -10.57
CA PHE A 18 11.11 -12.33 -11.31
C PHE A 18 12.23 -11.28 -11.27
N PRO A 19 13.17 -11.30 -12.22
CA PRO A 19 14.37 -10.43 -12.18
C PRO A 19 14.06 -8.95 -12.36
N THR A 20 12.86 -8.61 -12.82
CA THR A 20 12.39 -7.23 -12.99
C THR A 20 11.65 -6.67 -11.77
N GLU A 21 11.38 -7.49 -10.75
CA GLU A 21 10.80 -6.99 -9.50
C GLU A 21 11.83 -6.20 -8.70
N ALA A 22 11.36 -5.13 -8.07
CA ALA A 22 12.16 -4.28 -7.21
C ALA A 22 11.39 -3.92 -5.94
N HIS A 23 12.11 -3.45 -4.93
CA HIS A 23 11.53 -2.90 -3.72
C HIS A 23 12.26 -1.62 -3.30
N LEU A 24 11.58 -0.81 -2.51
CA LEU A 24 12.15 0.36 -1.87
C LEU A 24 11.75 0.40 -0.40
N ASN A 25 12.47 1.19 0.40
CA ASN A 25 12.01 1.53 1.74
C ASN A 25 10.97 2.67 1.62
N PRO A 26 9.70 2.43 1.97
CA PRO A 26 8.67 3.44 1.78
C PRO A 26 8.87 4.69 2.66
N ARG A 27 9.40 4.53 3.87
CA ARG A 27 9.67 5.65 4.78
C ARG A 27 10.75 6.57 4.23
N ASP A 28 11.86 6.00 3.78
CA ASP A 28 12.95 6.78 3.18
C ASP A 28 12.50 7.46 1.88
N ALA A 29 11.68 6.76 1.09
CA ALA A 29 11.14 7.31 -0.15
C ALA A 29 10.25 8.54 0.11
N LEU A 30 9.37 8.47 1.12
CA LEU A 30 8.49 9.60 1.47
C LEU A 30 9.27 10.80 1.98
N VAL A 31 10.26 10.60 2.85
CA VAL A 31 11.13 11.69 3.33
C VAL A 31 11.88 12.35 2.18
N LYS A 32 12.47 11.54 1.29
CA LYS A 32 13.19 12.07 0.11
C LYS A 32 12.25 12.81 -0.85
N LEU A 33 11.03 12.33 -1.03
CA LEU A 33 10.03 12.97 -1.85
C LEU A 33 9.59 14.31 -1.25
N ALA A 34 9.33 14.38 0.05
CA ALA A 34 9.00 15.61 0.76
C ALA A 34 10.09 16.67 0.56
N ASN A 35 11.35 16.32 0.86
CA ASN A 35 12.48 17.21 0.66
C ASN A 35 12.63 17.67 -0.81
N TYR A 36 12.36 16.76 -1.76
CA TYR A 36 12.44 17.09 -3.18
C TYR A 36 11.39 18.13 -3.59
N ILE A 37 10.14 17.99 -3.17
CA ILE A 37 9.08 18.94 -3.54
C ILE A 37 9.26 20.29 -2.83
N GLU A 38 9.73 20.33 -1.59
CA GLU A 38 10.10 21.57 -0.91
C GLU A 38 11.21 22.32 -1.66
N ASN A 39 12.26 21.61 -2.09
CA ASN A 39 13.34 22.18 -2.90
C ASN A 39 12.85 22.67 -4.29
N LYS A 40 11.66 22.24 -4.72
CA LYS A 40 10.99 22.74 -5.92
C LYS A 40 10.02 23.90 -5.64
N GLY A 41 9.99 24.39 -4.42
CA GLY A 41 9.17 25.54 -4.02
C GLY A 41 7.78 25.20 -3.51
N ALA A 42 7.49 23.92 -3.24
CA ALA A 42 6.24 23.55 -2.58
C ALA A 42 6.30 23.86 -1.08
N ASN A 43 5.19 24.34 -0.52
CA ASN A 43 5.02 24.49 0.92
C ASN A 43 4.39 23.23 1.50
N LEU A 44 5.02 22.62 2.51
CA LEU A 44 4.48 21.49 3.25
C LEU A 44 3.91 21.95 4.59
N HIS A 45 2.68 21.57 4.85
CA HIS A 45 2.02 21.84 6.12
C HIS A 45 1.64 20.50 6.77
N PHE A 46 2.23 20.23 7.93
CA PHE A 46 1.99 19.00 8.70
C PHE A 46 1.00 19.27 9.84
N GLU A 47 0.40 18.20 10.37
CA GLU A 47 -0.49 18.22 11.55
C GLU A 47 -1.72 19.12 11.38
N GLN A 48 -2.23 19.20 10.15
CA GLN A 48 -3.44 19.95 9.85
C GLN A 48 -4.56 19.03 9.36
N ASP A 49 -5.70 19.05 10.05
CA ASP A 49 -6.88 18.23 9.71
C ASP A 49 -7.72 18.79 8.55
N GLY A 50 -7.33 19.87 8.01
CA GLY A 50 -7.98 20.47 6.87
C GLY A 50 -7.22 21.70 6.41
N TYR A 51 -7.30 21.93 5.14
CA TYR A 51 -6.79 23.14 4.52
C TYR A 51 -7.98 23.93 3.99
N ASP A 52 -8.01 25.22 4.25
CA ASP A 52 -8.96 26.10 3.58
C ASP A 52 -8.59 26.22 2.11
N ALA A 53 -9.30 25.45 1.30
CA ALA A 53 -9.10 25.41 -0.15
C ALA A 53 -9.74 26.62 -0.87
N SER A 54 -10.35 27.56 -0.15
CA SER A 54 -11.07 28.71 -0.73
C SER A 54 -10.18 29.58 -1.64
N HIS A 55 -8.88 29.58 -1.39
CA HIS A 55 -7.90 30.33 -2.17
C HIS A 55 -7.14 29.49 -3.21
N ALA A 56 -7.40 28.19 -3.32
CA ALA A 56 -6.75 27.32 -4.26
C ALA A 56 -7.53 27.21 -5.56
N ASN A 57 -6.87 27.40 -6.69
CA ASN A 57 -7.46 27.20 -8.02
C ASN A 57 -7.83 25.74 -8.29
N ILE A 58 -7.08 24.81 -7.69
CA ILE A 58 -7.25 23.36 -7.84
C ILE A 58 -6.97 22.71 -6.49
N THR A 59 -7.88 21.87 -6.05
CA THR A 59 -7.73 21.06 -4.83
C THR A 59 -7.70 19.58 -5.19
N ILE A 60 -6.69 18.87 -4.67
CA ILE A 60 -6.56 17.42 -4.80
C ILE A 60 -6.59 16.79 -3.41
N ASP A 61 -7.51 15.86 -3.19
CA ASP A 61 -7.60 15.05 -1.97
C ASP A 61 -7.04 13.64 -2.24
N ALA A 62 -5.91 13.33 -1.62
CA ALA A 62 -5.25 12.02 -1.70
C ALA A 62 -5.13 11.33 -0.32
N ARG A 63 -6.02 11.69 0.65
CA ARG A 63 -5.95 11.25 2.05
C ARG A 63 -6.41 9.81 2.30
N GLY A 64 -6.60 9.02 1.25
CA GLY A 64 -6.97 7.60 1.37
C GLY A 64 -8.33 7.44 2.09
N LEU A 65 -8.39 6.57 3.12
CA LEU A 65 -9.64 6.25 3.80
C LEU A 65 -10.29 7.44 4.52
N SER A 66 -9.55 8.48 4.85
CA SER A 66 -10.11 9.70 5.45
C SER A 66 -11.12 10.40 4.54
N ALA A 67 -11.07 10.16 3.23
CA ALA A 67 -12.05 10.64 2.26
C ALA A 67 -13.34 9.79 2.17
N SER A 68 -13.48 8.71 2.94
CA SER A 68 -14.61 7.76 2.83
C SER A 68 -15.99 8.38 3.02
N LYS A 69 -16.09 9.43 3.86
CA LYS A 69 -17.35 10.18 4.05
C LYS A 69 -17.78 10.95 2.79
N LYS A 70 -16.87 11.23 1.87
CA LYS A 70 -17.10 11.97 0.62
C LYS A 70 -17.20 11.04 -0.59
N LEU A 71 -16.53 9.89 -0.54
CA LEU A 71 -16.44 8.96 -1.66
C LEU A 71 -17.31 7.72 -1.40
N ALA A 72 -18.47 7.68 -2.03
CA ALA A 72 -19.34 6.51 -1.97
C ALA A 72 -18.60 5.26 -2.51
N GLY A 73 -18.77 4.14 -1.82
CA GLY A 73 -18.17 2.86 -2.20
C GLY A 73 -16.67 2.70 -1.83
N LEU A 74 -16.07 3.71 -1.19
CA LEU A 74 -14.73 3.56 -0.63
C LEU A 74 -14.81 2.76 0.68
N ARG A 75 -14.11 1.62 0.73
CA ARG A 75 -14.05 0.71 1.87
C ARG A 75 -12.63 0.58 2.41
N GLY A 76 -12.52 0.09 3.62
CA GLY A 76 -11.25 -0.21 4.24
C GLY A 76 -10.87 -1.68 4.13
N VAL A 77 -9.59 -1.94 3.88
CA VAL A 77 -9.01 -3.28 3.99
C VAL A 77 -7.81 -3.21 4.92
N LYS A 78 -8.01 -3.72 6.15
CA LYS A 78 -6.97 -3.71 7.19
C LYS A 78 -5.79 -4.57 6.78
N GLY A 79 -4.59 -4.06 6.99
CA GLY A 79 -3.33 -4.74 6.80
C GLY A 79 -2.46 -4.68 8.03
N GLU A 80 -1.92 -5.81 8.41
CA GLU A 80 -1.03 -5.94 9.54
C GLU A 80 0.30 -6.52 9.08
N MET A 81 1.38 -5.99 9.62
CA MET A 81 2.74 -6.41 9.26
C MET A 81 3.66 -6.32 10.47
N LEU A 82 4.80 -6.98 10.37
CA LEU A 82 5.85 -6.95 11.38
C LEU A 82 7.16 -6.47 10.77
N ILE A 83 7.95 -5.78 11.57
CA ILE A 83 9.39 -5.66 11.35
C ILE A 83 10.08 -6.57 12.36
N ILE A 84 10.83 -7.53 11.87
CA ILE A 84 11.63 -8.44 12.68
C ILE A 84 13.11 -8.23 12.36
N LYS A 85 13.99 -8.60 13.30
CA LYS A 85 15.43 -8.47 13.16
C LYS A 85 16.14 -9.75 13.53
N THR A 86 17.04 -10.21 12.66
CA THR A 86 17.98 -11.32 12.93
C THR A 86 19.18 -11.19 12.02
N ASP A 87 20.34 -11.63 12.49
CA ASP A 87 21.56 -11.73 11.69
C ASP A 87 21.81 -13.15 11.15
N GLU A 88 20.93 -14.11 11.53
CA GLU A 88 21.05 -15.51 11.15
C GLU A 88 20.49 -15.84 9.76
N VAL A 89 19.76 -14.91 9.13
CA VAL A 89 19.20 -15.06 7.78
C VAL A 89 19.63 -13.89 6.92
N ARG A 90 20.07 -14.20 5.71
CA ARG A 90 20.43 -13.19 4.70
C ARG A 90 19.61 -13.41 3.45
N LEU A 91 18.70 -12.49 3.20
CA LEU A 91 17.96 -12.43 1.93
C LEU A 91 18.43 -11.22 1.15
N SER A 92 18.67 -11.40 -0.15
CA SER A 92 19.12 -10.34 -1.05
C SER A 92 17.98 -9.65 -1.80
N ARG A 93 16.78 -10.22 -1.73
CA ARG A 93 15.60 -9.78 -2.46
C ARG A 93 14.30 -10.08 -1.69
N PRO A 94 13.17 -9.47 -2.06
CA PRO A 94 11.87 -9.87 -1.53
C PRO A 94 11.58 -11.33 -1.86
N VAL A 95 11.15 -12.08 -0.85
CA VAL A 95 10.73 -13.47 -1.01
C VAL A 95 9.25 -13.55 -0.71
N ARG A 96 8.49 -14.15 -1.64
CA ARG A 96 7.06 -14.39 -1.44
C ARG A 96 6.82 -15.90 -1.31
N MET A 97 6.23 -16.29 -0.20
CA MET A 97 5.78 -17.68 -0.03
C MET A 97 4.42 -17.84 -0.69
N LEU A 98 4.35 -18.74 -1.67
CA LEU A 98 3.09 -19.11 -2.33
C LEU A 98 2.34 -20.11 -1.46
N HIS A 99 1.62 -19.62 -0.47
CA HIS A 99 0.80 -20.42 0.42
C HIS A 99 -0.70 -20.12 0.15
N PRO A 100 -1.56 -21.16 0.05
CA PRO A 100 -2.96 -20.97 -0.36
C PRO A 100 -3.80 -20.14 0.61
N ARG A 101 -3.44 -20.13 1.90
CA ARG A 101 -4.19 -19.40 2.94
C ARG A 101 -3.50 -18.14 3.44
N ILE A 102 -2.18 -18.10 3.42
CA ILE A 102 -1.40 -17.00 4.01
C ILE A 102 -0.39 -16.52 2.98
N PRO A 103 -0.74 -15.54 2.16
CA PRO A 103 0.20 -14.95 1.21
C PRO A 103 1.20 -14.09 1.98
N LEU A 104 2.31 -14.72 2.37
CA LEU A 104 3.40 -14.04 3.05
C LEU A 104 4.40 -13.49 2.04
N TYR A 105 4.91 -12.30 2.31
CA TYR A 105 6.14 -11.80 1.72
C TYR A 105 7.08 -11.30 2.81
N ILE A 106 8.36 -11.58 2.64
CA ILE A 106 9.44 -11.07 3.49
C ILE A 106 10.33 -10.19 2.62
N VAL A 107 10.51 -8.95 3.06
CA VAL A 107 11.31 -7.95 2.34
C VAL A 107 12.49 -7.57 3.21
N PRO A 108 13.73 -7.88 2.75
CA PRO A 108 14.92 -7.48 3.49
C PRO A 108 15.05 -5.97 3.56
N ARG A 109 15.55 -5.49 4.69
CA ARG A 109 15.90 -4.11 4.98
C ARG A 109 17.35 -4.05 5.48
N ALA A 110 17.88 -2.85 5.66
CA ALA A 110 19.21 -2.68 6.19
C ALA A 110 19.35 -3.26 7.62
N ASN A 111 20.56 -3.61 8.01
CA ASN A 111 20.94 -4.01 9.36
C ASN A 111 20.16 -5.21 9.93
N GLY A 112 19.96 -6.27 9.12
CA GLY A 112 19.31 -7.50 9.55
C GLY A 112 17.81 -7.36 9.81
N HIS A 113 17.18 -6.26 9.38
CA HIS A 113 15.73 -6.10 9.50
C HIS A 113 14.99 -6.73 8.31
N PHE A 114 13.82 -7.23 8.58
CA PHE A 114 12.92 -7.81 7.57
C PHE A 114 11.49 -7.33 7.81
N MET A 115 10.85 -6.85 6.76
CA MET A 115 9.42 -6.60 6.79
C MET A 115 8.68 -7.88 6.42
N VAL A 116 7.84 -8.36 7.33
CA VAL A 116 7.00 -9.54 7.17
C VAL A 116 5.55 -9.09 6.98
N GLY A 117 4.97 -9.39 5.87
CA GLY A 117 3.61 -8.91 5.56
C GLY A 117 2.85 -9.84 4.63
N ALA A 118 1.63 -9.58 4.49
CA ALA A 118 0.75 -8.80 5.32
C ALA A 118 -0.64 -9.42 5.31
N THR A 119 -1.39 -9.21 6.36
CA THR A 119 -2.79 -9.63 6.39
C THR A 119 -3.66 -8.84 5.42
N MET A 120 -4.82 -9.41 5.07
CA MET A 120 -5.88 -8.76 4.29
C MET A 120 -7.20 -9.06 4.97
N ILE A 121 -7.70 -8.08 5.71
CA ILE A 121 -8.92 -8.23 6.50
C ILE A 121 -9.92 -7.18 6.00
N GLU A 122 -11.10 -7.61 5.57
CA GLU A 122 -12.17 -6.71 5.16
C GLU A 122 -12.74 -6.00 6.39
N SER A 123 -12.09 -4.89 6.74
CA SER A 123 -12.43 -4.06 7.90
C SER A 123 -11.86 -2.66 7.74
N SER A 124 -12.61 -1.66 8.15
CA SER A 124 -12.15 -0.27 8.28
C SER A 124 -11.64 0.07 9.70
N GLU A 125 -11.54 -0.92 10.57
CA GLU A 125 -11.10 -0.77 11.95
C GLU A 125 -9.57 -0.64 12.00
N ARG A 126 -9.08 0.42 12.66
CA ARG A 126 -7.65 0.76 12.78
C ARG A 126 -6.99 0.25 14.07
N GLY A 127 -7.65 -0.64 14.80
CA GLY A 127 -7.12 -1.19 16.02
C GLY A 127 -5.84 -2.02 15.82
N ARG A 128 -5.31 -2.46 16.94
CA ARG A 128 -4.06 -3.22 17.01
C ARG A 128 -4.18 -4.55 16.27
N ILE A 129 -3.03 -5.18 16.03
CA ILE A 129 -2.96 -6.55 15.50
C ILE A 129 -3.67 -7.53 16.42
N THR A 130 -4.33 -8.53 15.84
CA THR A 130 -4.91 -9.62 16.60
C THR A 130 -3.89 -10.72 16.91
N ALA A 131 -4.11 -11.49 17.97
CA ALA A 131 -3.28 -12.66 18.28
C ALA A 131 -3.25 -13.66 17.10
N ARG A 132 -4.38 -13.87 16.43
CA ARG A 132 -4.45 -14.74 15.24
C ARG A 132 -3.52 -14.24 14.14
N SER A 133 -3.61 -12.97 13.77
CA SER A 133 -2.77 -12.39 12.71
C SER A 133 -1.28 -12.47 13.05
N MET A 134 -0.94 -12.24 14.33
CA MET A 134 0.44 -12.37 14.81
C MET A 134 0.96 -13.81 14.62
N ILE A 135 0.18 -14.80 15.07
CA ILE A 135 0.55 -16.21 14.93
C ILE A 135 0.69 -16.60 13.46
N GLU A 136 -0.24 -16.15 12.60
CA GLU A 136 -0.20 -16.46 11.17
C GLU A 136 1.06 -15.89 10.50
N LEU A 137 1.41 -14.64 10.77
CA LEU A 137 2.60 -13.99 10.19
C LEU A 137 3.89 -14.64 10.69
N LEU A 138 4.01 -14.86 11.98
CA LEU A 138 5.20 -15.49 12.59
C LEU A 138 5.36 -16.94 12.15
N SER A 139 4.29 -17.71 12.15
CA SER A 139 4.32 -19.11 11.68
C SER A 139 4.73 -19.21 10.22
N ALA A 140 4.26 -18.30 9.38
CA ALA A 140 4.63 -18.28 7.98
C ALA A 140 6.09 -17.84 7.77
N ALA A 141 6.59 -16.88 8.55
CA ALA A 141 8.02 -16.52 8.55
C ALA A 141 8.89 -17.69 9.00
N TYR A 142 8.52 -18.37 10.09
CA TYR A 142 9.19 -19.58 10.59
C TYR A 142 9.19 -20.72 9.55
N ALA A 143 8.09 -20.91 8.84
CA ALA A 143 8.00 -21.92 7.77
C ALA A 143 8.92 -21.57 6.59
N LEU A 144 9.14 -20.29 6.29
CA LEU A 144 10.12 -19.87 5.28
C LEU A 144 11.54 -20.20 5.73
N HIS A 145 11.92 -19.78 6.94
CA HIS A 145 13.23 -20.10 7.52
C HIS A 145 13.13 -20.18 9.06
N PRO A 146 13.62 -21.29 9.72
CA PRO A 146 13.48 -21.51 11.16
C PRO A 146 14.10 -20.41 12.01
N ALA A 147 15.21 -19.80 11.58
CA ALA A 147 15.86 -18.74 12.32
C ALA A 147 14.98 -17.46 12.47
N PHE A 148 13.94 -17.32 11.69
CA PHE A 148 12.95 -16.27 11.95
C PHE A 148 12.11 -16.51 13.22
N GLY A 149 12.14 -17.72 13.78
CA GLY A 149 11.51 -18.02 15.05
C GLY A 149 12.20 -17.36 16.25
N GLU A 150 13.50 -17.12 16.13
CA GLU A 150 14.32 -16.46 17.14
C GLU A 150 14.58 -14.97 16.84
N ALA A 151 13.97 -14.44 15.77
CA ALA A 151 14.11 -13.04 15.41
C ALA A 151 13.43 -12.12 16.42
N GLU A 152 14.07 -11.01 16.75
CA GLU A 152 13.49 -9.94 17.56
C GLU A 152 12.32 -9.27 16.83
N ILE A 153 11.18 -9.08 17.49
CA ILE A 153 10.05 -8.31 16.97
C ILE A 153 10.32 -6.83 17.28
N VAL A 154 10.72 -6.07 16.27
CA VAL A 154 11.11 -4.67 16.41
C VAL A 154 9.89 -3.73 16.33
N GLU A 155 8.97 -4.04 15.43
CA GLU A 155 7.79 -3.20 15.22
C GLU A 155 6.58 -4.02 14.77
N ILE A 156 5.42 -3.58 15.19
CA ILE A 156 4.12 -4.09 14.74
C ILE A 156 3.38 -2.94 14.05
N GLY A 157 3.09 -3.11 12.76
CA GLY A 157 2.36 -2.13 11.96
C GLY A 157 0.93 -2.58 11.66
N THR A 158 -0.03 -1.69 11.86
CA THR A 158 -1.43 -1.90 11.46
C THR A 158 -1.95 -0.63 10.81
N ASP A 159 -2.61 -0.76 9.66
CA ASP A 159 -3.36 0.35 9.06
C ASP A 159 -4.41 -0.19 8.07
N VAL A 160 -5.23 0.71 7.54
CA VAL A 160 -6.34 0.37 6.66
C VAL A 160 -6.12 0.96 5.27
N ARG A 161 -6.09 0.07 4.28
CA ARG A 161 -5.93 0.44 2.87
C ARG A 161 -7.26 0.89 2.28
N PRO A 162 -7.32 2.01 1.56
CA PRO A 162 -8.52 2.43 0.85
C PRO A 162 -8.72 1.59 -0.42
N ALA A 163 -9.91 1.05 -0.62
CA ALA A 163 -10.25 0.27 -1.80
C ALA A 163 -11.69 0.54 -2.26
N PHE A 164 -11.92 0.56 -3.56
CA PHE A 164 -13.25 0.44 -4.15
C PHE A 164 -13.62 -1.04 -4.32
N SER A 165 -14.87 -1.32 -4.66
CA SER A 165 -15.39 -2.69 -4.76
C SER A 165 -14.63 -3.56 -5.78
N ASP A 166 -14.14 -2.96 -6.86
CA ASP A 166 -13.35 -3.61 -7.92
C ASP A 166 -11.84 -3.58 -7.68
N ASN A 167 -11.39 -2.96 -6.57
CA ASN A 167 -9.98 -2.74 -6.22
C ASN A 167 -9.19 -1.88 -7.23
N LEU A 168 -9.87 -1.16 -8.13
CA LEU A 168 -9.21 -0.24 -9.06
C LEU A 168 -9.13 1.17 -8.47
N PRO A 169 -7.99 1.85 -8.64
CA PRO A 169 -7.86 3.26 -8.25
C PRO A 169 -8.73 4.15 -9.15
N ARG A 170 -9.08 5.32 -8.63
CA ARG A 170 -9.91 6.29 -9.36
C ARG A 170 -9.43 7.72 -9.14
N ILE A 171 -9.62 8.53 -10.16
CA ILE A 171 -9.61 9.99 -10.09
C ILE A 171 -11.07 10.42 -10.16
N ILE A 172 -11.60 11.01 -9.11
CA ILE A 172 -13.00 11.43 -9.04
C ILE A 172 -13.05 12.94 -8.89
N LYS A 173 -13.77 13.63 -9.77
CA LYS A 173 -14.07 15.06 -9.58
C LYS A 173 -15.45 15.20 -8.96
N GLN A 174 -15.52 15.79 -7.78
CA GLN A 174 -16.76 16.03 -7.04
C GLN A 174 -16.64 17.34 -6.25
N ASP A 175 -17.65 18.18 -6.28
CA ASP A 175 -17.70 19.48 -5.59
C ASP A 175 -16.46 20.37 -5.83
N GLY A 176 -15.89 20.36 -7.04
CA GLY A 176 -14.69 21.12 -7.39
C GLY A 176 -13.37 20.51 -6.93
N ILE A 177 -13.40 19.43 -6.18
CA ILE A 177 -12.23 18.72 -5.63
C ILE A 177 -11.93 17.48 -6.49
N TYR A 178 -10.65 17.23 -6.74
CA TYR A 178 -10.17 16.00 -7.37
C TYR A 178 -9.71 15.00 -6.29
N TYR A 179 -10.38 13.87 -6.20
CA TYR A 179 -10.03 12.79 -5.29
C TYR A 179 -9.20 11.73 -6.02
N LEU A 180 -7.98 11.47 -5.54
CA LEU A 180 -7.11 10.40 -6.03
C LEU A 180 -7.10 9.30 -4.97
N ASN A 181 -7.76 8.18 -5.23
CA ASN A 181 -8.00 7.20 -4.16
C ASN A 181 -8.16 5.76 -4.68
N GLY A 182 -8.23 4.79 -3.75
CA GLY A 182 -8.51 3.40 -4.07
C GLY A 182 -7.30 2.59 -4.52
N LEU A 183 -6.07 3.04 -4.22
CA LEU A 183 -4.83 2.36 -4.61
C LEU A 183 -4.62 0.99 -3.94
N TYR A 184 -5.44 0.67 -2.94
CA TYR A 184 -5.50 -0.64 -2.27
C TYR A 184 -4.12 -1.13 -1.83
N ARG A 185 -3.65 -2.26 -2.38
CA ARG A 185 -2.37 -2.89 -2.03
C ARG A 185 -1.17 -2.32 -2.78
N HIS A 186 -1.41 -1.54 -3.80
CA HIS A 186 -0.40 -1.16 -4.78
C HIS A 186 -0.07 0.34 -4.76
N GLY A 187 -0.21 0.99 -3.59
CA GLY A 187 -0.03 2.43 -3.46
C GLY A 187 1.30 2.92 -4.04
N PHE A 188 2.43 2.36 -3.61
CA PHE A 188 3.74 2.77 -4.12
C PHE A 188 3.97 2.44 -5.60
N LEU A 189 3.39 1.36 -6.10
CA LEU A 189 3.50 0.97 -7.51
C LEU A 189 2.67 1.87 -8.42
N LEU A 190 1.43 2.17 -8.02
CA LEU A 190 0.45 2.86 -8.87
C LEU A 190 0.39 4.37 -8.66
N ALA A 191 0.85 4.89 -7.52
CA ALA A 191 0.79 6.33 -7.24
C ALA A 191 1.48 7.19 -8.31
N PRO A 192 2.65 6.84 -8.86
CA PRO A 192 3.26 7.62 -9.93
C PRO A 192 2.41 7.69 -11.20
N ALA A 193 1.78 6.56 -11.59
CA ALA A 193 0.91 6.52 -12.75
C ALA A 193 -0.37 7.34 -12.53
N LEU A 194 -1.00 7.22 -11.35
CA LEU A 194 -2.20 7.97 -11.01
C LEU A 194 -1.91 9.48 -10.92
N ALA A 195 -0.77 9.86 -10.36
CA ALA A 195 -0.32 11.25 -10.30
C ALA A 195 -0.07 11.83 -11.69
N ARG A 196 0.55 11.05 -12.61
CA ARG A 196 0.73 11.45 -14.00
C ARG A 196 -0.62 11.66 -14.70
N MET A 197 -1.55 10.73 -14.57
CA MET A 197 -2.90 10.84 -15.14
C MET A 197 -3.64 12.07 -14.60
N ALA A 198 -3.54 12.36 -13.30
CA ALA A 198 -4.13 13.55 -12.71
C ALA A 198 -3.52 14.83 -13.26
N ARG A 199 -2.19 14.88 -13.42
CA ARG A 199 -1.50 16.03 -14.02
C ARG A 199 -1.96 16.25 -15.48
N GLU A 200 -1.95 15.21 -16.30
CA GLU A 200 -2.38 15.27 -17.70
C GLU A 200 -3.83 15.76 -17.81
N MET A 201 -4.72 15.25 -16.94
CA MET A 201 -6.10 15.69 -16.89
C MET A 201 -6.25 17.17 -16.50
N ILE A 202 -5.53 17.61 -15.47
CA ILE A 202 -5.66 18.96 -14.93
C ILE A 202 -5.01 20.01 -15.88
N VAL A 203 -3.80 19.71 -16.36
CA VAL A 203 -2.98 20.64 -17.13
C VAL A 203 -3.29 20.55 -18.62
N GLU A 204 -3.39 19.34 -19.17
CA GLU A 204 -3.51 19.09 -20.61
C GLU A 204 -4.96 18.82 -21.05
N LYS A 205 -5.92 18.79 -20.08
CA LYS A 205 -7.35 18.50 -20.34
C LYS A 205 -7.60 17.09 -20.92
N ALA A 206 -6.66 16.16 -20.71
CA ALA A 206 -6.84 14.77 -21.10
C ALA A 206 -7.96 14.11 -20.28
N GLN A 207 -8.55 13.04 -20.82
CA GLN A 207 -9.51 12.20 -20.10
C GLN A 207 -8.92 10.82 -19.89
N PRO A 208 -8.28 10.56 -18.74
CA PRO A 208 -7.71 9.25 -18.46
C PRO A 208 -8.82 8.22 -18.16
N GLU A 209 -8.54 6.95 -18.46
CA GLU A 209 -9.49 5.83 -18.29
C GLU A 209 -9.98 5.62 -16.85
N LEU A 210 -9.21 6.04 -15.86
CA LEU A 210 -9.55 5.95 -14.43
C LEU A 210 -10.31 7.18 -13.90
N PHE A 211 -10.67 8.10 -14.78
CA PHE A 211 -11.40 9.30 -14.40
C PHE A 211 -12.91 9.07 -14.35
N ILE A 212 -13.53 9.51 -13.26
CA ILE A 212 -14.98 9.52 -13.07
C ILE A 212 -15.41 10.92 -12.67
N GLN A 213 -16.25 11.54 -13.50
CA GLN A 213 -16.94 12.75 -13.11
C GLN A 213 -18.24 12.36 -12.42
N LYS A 214 -18.46 12.83 -11.19
CA LYS A 214 -19.75 12.74 -10.53
C LYS A 214 -20.43 14.09 -10.60
N ASP A 215 -21.53 14.17 -11.32
CA ASP A 215 -22.43 15.30 -11.28
C ASP A 215 -23.27 15.23 -10.00
N LYS A 216 -23.83 16.38 -9.55
CA LYS A 216 -24.54 16.50 -8.28
C LYS A 216 -25.78 15.59 -8.13
N ASP A 217 -26.25 15.01 -9.22
CA ASP A 217 -27.50 14.23 -9.30
C ASP A 217 -27.28 12.71 -9.42
N ASP A 218 -26.05 12.22 -9.38
CA ASP A 218 -25.76 10.79 -9.46
C ASP A 218 -26.08 10.07 -8.13
N GLU A 219 -27.22 9.35 -8.10
CA GLU A 219 -27.55 8.37 -7.06
C GLU A 219 -26.42 7.32 -6.89
N PRO A 220 -26.28 6.74 -5.69
CA PRO A 220 -25.26 5.73 -5.44
C PRO A 220 -25.42 4.56 -6.40
N TYR A 221 -24.34 4.20 -7.08
CA TYR A 221 -24.21 3.09 -8.01
C TYR A 221 -24.90 1.82 -7.46
N ARG A 222 -26.11 1.50 -7.96
CA ARG A 222 -26.76 0.22 -7.69
C ARG A 222 -25.98 -0.87 -8.42
N GLN A 223 -25.49 -1.84 -7.68
CA GLN A 223 -24.92 -3.06 -8.24
C GLN A 223 -25.89 -3.62 -9.30
N ARG A 224 -25.45 -3.71 -10.55
CA ARG A 224 -26.12 -4.57 -11.52
C ARG A 224 -25.85 -6.00 -11.08
N THR A 225 -26.78 -6.56 -10.34
CA THR A 225 -26.90 -8.02 -10.18
C THR A 225 -27.22 -8.57 -11.56
N SER A 226 -26.24 -9.23 -12.18
CA SER A 226 -26.49 -10.09 -13.33
C SER A 226 -27.38 -11.26 -12.89
N ALA A 227 -28.52 -11.35 -13.51
CA ALA A 227 -29.40 -12.52 -13.45
C ALA A 227 -28.73 -13.72 -14.15
#